data_db2299fab71a7b1e5df48439daac5492
#
_entry.id   db2299fab71a7b1e5df48439daac5492
#
_cell.length_a   1.000
_cell.length_b   1.000
_cell.length_c   1.000
_cell.angle_alpha   90.00
_cell.angle_beta   90.00
_cell.angle_gamma   90.00
#
_symmetry.space_group_name_H-M   'P 1'
#
loop_
_entity.id
_entity.type
_entity.pdbx_description
1 polymer ?
#
loop_
_entity_poly.entity_id
_entity_poly.type
_entity_poly.pdbx_seq_one_letter_code
_entity_poly.pdbx_strand_id
1 'polypeptide(L)'
;YQVIRHGDQMNPKRRSAVRTWMIVWIIAAATQFFNSRLLLVGYATALGMMILFFELENPEANLDRETGAFNSHALLEYMRQEYEKDHTFAVLLISLGQYQSSGLAIRQVEFVLRWIVKYLQSISGIKVFKNVERELVVVCPDEETLEHALEKIKERFEGAWNIEEDGKGGTVTLEPVYLIMPDSTVARGAEEVFHLFKYFKVENDKMGKDNTIRIDREMVREKRDREDMQERILAALTEDRIEVFYQPIYSTKKKCFVSAEALVRIRCEDGSILPPGKFIPVAEQTGLISQLGETVFIKEQNPRQYGIEYIEVNLSVRQCETRDLAKTYIQIIQKYGVDPAMINLEITETASILARKILVENMQILIRQGVSFSLDDFGN
;
A
#
# COMPACT_ATOMS: atom_id res chain seq x y z
N TYR A 1 -22.78 39.82 7.00
CA TYR A 1 -23.74 39.16 7.91
C TYR A 1 -23.77 37.63 7.72
N GLN A 2 -23.89 37.13 6.49
CA GLN A 2 -23.87 35.69 6.20
C GLN A 2 -22.55 35.02 6.59
N VAL A 3 -21.39 35.63 6.37
CA VAL A 3 -20.06 35.10 6.73
C VAL A 3 -19.88 35.01 8.25
N ILE A 4 -20.51 35.90 9.02
CA ILE A 4 -20.46 35.87 10.49
C ILE A 4 -21.36 34.77 11.04
N ARG A 5 -22.52 34.49 10.39
CA ARG A 5 -23.51 33.53 10.85
C ARG A 5 -23.26 32.09 10.42
N HIS A 6 -22.59 31.90 9.29
CA HIS A 6 -22.30 30.59 8.71
C HIS A 6 -20.79 30.33 8.48
N GLY A 7 -19.94 31.10 9.16
CA GLY A 7 -18.48 31.01 9.01
C GLY A 7 -17.89 29.64 9.36
N ASP A 8 -18.59 28.84 10.14
CA ASP A 8 -18.14 27.50 10.55
C ASP A 8 -18.33 26.44 9.43
N GLN A 9 -19.15 26.75 8.42
CA GLN A 9 -19.35 25.90 7.23
C GLN A 9 -18.42 26.25 6.07
N MET A 10 -17.58 27.28 6.22
CA MET A 10 -16.62 27.69 5.18
C MET A 10 -15.26 27.07 5.39
N ASN A 11 -14.60 26.67 4.29
CA ASN A 11 -13.21 26.24 4.28
C ASN A 11 -12.34 27.25 5.04
N PRO A 12 -11.45 26.83 5.97
CA PRO A 12 -10.61 27.71 6.79
C PRO A 12 -9.82 28.75 6.02
N LYS A 13 -9.31 28.41 4.82
CA LYS A 13 -8.59 29.35 3.94
C LYS A 13 -9.51 30.45 3.42
N ARG A 14 -10.70 30.09 2.93
CA ARG A 14 -11.70 31.06 2.44
C ARG A 14 -12.15 32.01 3.56
N ARG A 15 -12.36 31.46 4.75
CA ARG A 15 -12.72 32.24 5.95
C ARG A 15 -11.62 33.24 6.32
N SER A 16 -10.35 32.82 6.24
CA SER A 16 -9.19 33.69 6.49
C SER A 16 -9.07 34.79 5.46
N ALA A 17 -9.18 34.50 4.16
CA ALA A 17 -9.10 35.48 3.07
C ALA A 17 -10.19 36.56 3.21
N VAL A 18 -11.45 36.16 3.46
CA VAL A 18 -12.55 37.11 3.64
C VAL A 18 -12.36 37.97 4.89
N ARG A 19 -11.89 37.39 6.01
CA ARG A 19 -11.58 38.17 7.23
C ARG A 19 -10.48 39.19 6.99
N THR A 20 -9.38 38.80 6.37
CA THR A 20 -8.27 39.69 6.07
C THR A 20 -8.70 40.82 5.16
N TRP A 21 -9.48 40.53 4.12
CA TRP A 21 -10.05 41.56 3.25
C TRP A 21 -10.95 42.54 4.01
N MET A 22 -11.85 42.06 4.86
CA MET A 22 -12.73 42.90 5.67
C MET A 22 -11.94 43.86 6.57
N ILE A 23 -10.89 43.35 7.21
CA ILE A 23 -10.03 44.17 8.10
C ILE A 23 -9.32 45.28 7.29
N VAL A 24 -8.72 44.93 6.15
CA VAL A 24 -8.06 45.89 5.27
C VAL A 24 -9.05 46.94 4.77
N TRP A 25 -10.26 46.54 4.39
CA TRP A 25 -11.30 47.44 3.91
C TRP A 25 -11.76 48.40 5.00
N ILE A 26 -11.97 47.92 6.26
CA ILE A 26 -12.36 48.76 7.41
C ILE A 26 -11.26 49.77 7.70
N ILE A 27 -10.00 49.38 7.71
CA ILE A 27 -8.85 50.29 7.92
C ILE A 27 -8.80 51.36 6.85
N ALA A 28 -8.96 50.96 5.56
CA ALA A 28 -8.95 51.89 4.45
C ALA A 28 -10.12 52.88 4.54
N ALA A 29 -11.32 52.43 4.90
CA ALA A 29 -12.49 53.27 5.08
C ALA A 29 -12.30 54.27 6.23
N ALA A 30 -11.82 53.83 7.38
CA ALA A 30 -11.52 54.70 8.51
C ALA A 30 -10.46 55.75 8.14
N THR A 31 -9.38 55.36 7.49
CA THR A 31 -8.33 56.33 7.05
C THR A 31 -8.87 57.32 6.04
N GLN A 32 -9.69 56.93 5.09
CA GLN A 32 -10.32 57.84 4.09
C GLN A 32 -11.32 58.76 4.74
N PHE A 33 -12.01 58.34 5.82
CA PHE A 33 -12.91 59.19 6.57
C PHE A 33 -12.19 60.41 7.20
N PHE A 34 -10.99 60.17 7.75
CA PHE A 34 -10.18 61.25 8.34
C PHE A 34 -9.41 62.07 7.27
N ASN A 35 -9.16 61.52 6.09
CA ASN A 35 -8.48 62.20 5.01
C ASN A 35 -9.14 61.89 3.67
N SER A 36 -10.15 62.73 3.33
CA SER A 36 -11.00 62.53 2.14
C SER A 36 -10.23 62.72 0.80
N ARG A 37 -8.96 63.20 0.81
CA ARG A 37 -8.14 63.29 -0.37
C ARG A 37 -7.54 61.95 -0.80
N LEU A 38 -7.57 60.94 0.04
CA LEU A 38 -7.05 59.60 -0.23
C LEU A 38 -8.18 58.68 -0.71
N LEU A 39 -8.08 58.15 -1.92
CA LEU A 39 -9.02 57.20 -2.50
C LEU A 39 -8.70 55.73 -2.10
N LEU A 40 -8.52 55.48 -0.81
CA LEU A 40 -8.05 54.17 -0.29
C LEU A 40 -9.09 53.07 -0.37
N VAL A 41 -10.38 53.39 -0.22
CA VAL A 41 -11.46 52.38 -0.25
C VAL A 41 -11.58 51.74 -1.62
N GLY A 42 -11.40 52.49 -2.71
CA GLY A 42 -11.40 51.95 -4.07
C GLY A 42 -10.27 50.95 -4.28
N TYR A 43 -9.05 51.30 -3.85
CA TYR A 43 -7.89 50.39 -3.92
C TYR A 43 -8.07 49.15 -3.05
N ALA A 44 -8.56 49.30 -1.81
CA ALA A 44 -8.80 48.19 -0.92
C ALA A 44 -9.89 47.25 -1.49
N THR A 45 -10.92 47.78 -2.14
CA THR A 45 -11.97 46.98 -2.78
C THR A 45 -11.40 46.22 -3.98
N ALA A 46 -10.62 46.89 -4.86
CA ALA A 46 -10.02 46.24 -6.02
C ALA A 46 -9.02 45.16 -5.62
N LEU A 47 -8.16 45.42 -4.61
CA LEU A 47 -7.21 44.45 -4.08
C LEU A 47 -7.92 43.27 -3.44
N GLY A 48 -9.00 43.53 -2.69
CA GLY A 48 -9.81 42.49 -2.06
C GLY A 48 -10.54 41.62 -3.05
N MET A 49 -11.09 42.20 -4.14
CA MET A 49 -11.66 41.43 -5.24
C MET A 49 -10.61 40.55 -5.94
N MET A 50 -9.41 41.05 -6.12
CA MET A 50 -8.30 40.30 -6.71
C MET A 50 -7.88 39.13 -5.80
N ILE A 51 -7.74 39.36 -4.50
CA ILE A 51 -7.44 38.31 -3.51
C ILE A 51 -8.57 37.25 -3.49
N LEU A 52 -9.82 37.70 -3.46
CA LEU A 52 -10.97 36.80 -3.49
C LEU A 52 -11.03 35.99 -4.78
N PHE A 53 -10.72 36.61 -5.92
CA PHE A 53 -10.66 35.93 -7.21
C PHE A 53 -9.57 34.84 -7.22
N PHE A 54 -8.36 35.14 -6.75
CA PHE A 54 -7.27 34.16 -6.69
C PHE A 54 -7.53 33.03 -5.67
N GLU A 55 -8.17 33.33 -4.54
CA GLU A 55 -8.43 32.34 -3.49
C GLU A 55 -9.74 31.54 -3.69
N LEU A 56 -10.75 32.17 -4.33
CA LEU A 56 -12.08 31.57 -4.49
C LEU A 56 -12.32 31.00 -5.89
N GLU A 57 -11.74 31.59 -6.91
CA GLU A 57 -12.08 31.35 -8.32
C GLU A 57 -10.86 31.11 -9.20
N ASN A 58 -9.72 30.63 -8.66
CA ASN A 58 -8.68 30.20 -9.58
C ASN A 58 -9.03 28.81 -10.13
N PRO A 59 -9.84 28.70 -11.20
CA PRO A 59 -10.24 27.42 -11.77
C PRO A 59 -9.02 26.67 -12.34
N GLU A 60 -7.93 27.40 -12.68
CA GLU A 60 -6.68 26.80 -13.16
C GLU A 60 -5.93 26.05 -12.06
N ALA A 61 -6.14 26.37 -10.77
CA ALA A 61 -5.52 25.64 -9.67
C ALA A 61 -6.03 24.18 -9.55
N ASN A 62 -7.21 23.91 -10.08
CA ASN A 62 -7.86 22.61 -10.01
C ASN A 62 -7.77 21.81 -11.31
N LEU A 63 -7.17 22.40 -12.37
CA LEU A 63 -7.02 21.74 -13.67
C LEU A 63 -5.58 21.32 -13.90
N ASP A 64 -5.42 20.20 -14.56
CA ASP A 64 -4.16 19.80 -15.17
C ASP A 64 -3.98 20.53 -16.51
N ARG A 65 -2.92 21.33 -16.63
CA ARG A 65 -2.70 22.20 -17.79
C ARG A 65 -2.46 21.44 -19.10
N GLU A 66 -1.98 20.22 -19.01
CA GLU A 66 -1.63 19.43 -20.18
C GLU A 66 -2.85 18.73 -20.78
N THR A 67 -3.71 18.17 -19.92
CA THR A 67 -4.85 17.33 -20.34
C THR A 67 -6.19 18.06 -20.27
N GLY A 68 -6.31 19.12 -19.47
CA GLY A 68 -7.57 19.80 -19.20
C GLY A 68 -8.50 19.04 -18.26
N ALA A 69 -8.08 17.91 -17.69
CA ALA A 69 -8.81 17.22 -16.64
C ALA A 69 -8.65 17.94 -15.30
N PHE A 70 -9.51 17.63 -14.34
CA PHE A 70 -9.24 18.01 -12.95
C PHE A 70 -7.98 17.33 -12.44
N ASN A 71 -7.17 18.03 -11.64
CA ASN A 71 -5.93 17.50 -11.10
C ASN A 71 -6.15 16.67 -9.81
N SER A 72 -5.08 16.08 -9.27
CA SER A 72 -5.11 15.27 -8.05
C SER A 72 -5.59 16.02 -6.81
N HIS A 73 -5.33 17.34 -6.73
CA HIS A 73 -5.84 18.17 -5.64
C HIS A 73 -7.37 18.28 -5.70
N ALA A 74 -7.91 18.57 -6.87
CA ALA A 74 -9.36 18.63 -7.09
C ALA A 74 -10.04 17.26 -6.83
N LEU A 75 -9.38 16.15 -7.20
CA LEU A 75 -9.86 14.81 -6.92
C LEU A 75 -9.98 14.56 -5.41
N LEU A 76 -8.93 14.86 -4.67
CA LEU A 76 -8.91 14.66 -3.22
C LEU A 76 -9.99 15.51 -2.52
N GLU A 77 -10.08 16.78 -2.88
CA GLU A 77 -11.10 17.70 -2.33
C GLU A 77 -12.53 17.24 -2.69
N TYR A 78 -12.74 16.77 -3.93
CA TYR A 78 -14.05 16.24 -4.35
C TYR A 78 -14.44 15.00 -3.53
N MET A 79 -13.54 14.03 -3.41
CA MET A 79 -13.84 12.82 -2.62
C MET A 79 -14.07 13.14 -1.13
N ARG A 80 -13.28 14.05 -0.53
CA ARG A 80 -13.50 14.50 0.85
C ARG A 80 -14.88 15.09 1.04
N GLN A 81 -15.34 15.95 0.11
CA GLN A 81 -16.67 16.54 0.17
C GLN A 81 -17.78 15.49 0.06
N GLU A 82 -17.60 14.46 -0.76
CA GLU A 82 -18.59 13.39 -0.86
C GLU A 82 -18.63 12.55 0.44
N TYR A 83 -17.48 12.25 1.04
CA TYR A 83 -17.41 11.58 2.37
C TYR A 83 -18.04 12.45 3.48
N GLU A 84 -17.80 13.77 3.51
CA GLU A 84 -18.41 14.68 4.50
C GLU A 84 -19.94 14.75 4.39
N LYS A 85 -20.48 14.45 3.22
CA LYS A 85 -21.94 14.40 2.99
C LYS A 85 -22.54 13.00 3.18
N ASP A 86 -21.75 12.03 3.60
CA ASP A 86 -22.11 10.61 3.64
C ASP A 86 -22.63 10.05 2.30
N HIS A 87 -22.17 10.61 1.17
CA HIS A 87 -22.49 10.09 -0.15
C HIS A 87 -21.62 8.90 -0.50
N THR A 88 -22.24 7.84 -0.99
CA THR A 88 -21.52 6.73 -1.63
C THR A 88 -21.22 7.07 -3.07
N PHE A 89 -20.07 6.63 -3.56
CA PHE A 89 -19.63 6.78 -4.94
C PHE A 89 -18.75 5.61 -5.34
N ALA A 90 -18.57 5.44 -6.64
CA ALA A 90 -17.69 4.42 -7.20
C ALA A 90 -16.47 5.10 -7.87
N VAL A 91 -15.31 4.42 -7.83
CA VAL A 91 -14.06 4.95 -8.36
C VAL A 91 -13.38 3.93 -9.26
N LEU A 92 -12.91 4.40 -10.42
CA LEU A 92 -12.08 3.65 -11.33
C LEU A 92 -10.73 4.36 -11.51
N LEU A 93 -9.63 3.68 -11.19
CA LEU A 93 -8.29 4.10 -11.57
C LEU A 93 -7.88 3.40 -12.86
N ILE A 94 -7.47 4.17 -13.85
CA ILE A 94 -6.92 3.70 -15.13
C ILE A 94 -5.42 3.99 -15.11
N SER A 95 -4.61 2.94 -14.99
CA SER A 95 -3.15 3.04 -14.99
C SER A 95 -2.59 2.61 -16.34
N LEU A 96 -1.94 3.52 -17.04
CA LEU A 96 -1.45 3.31 -18.39
C LEU A 96 -0.03 2.71 -18.44
N GLY A 97 0.43 1.98 -17.46
CA GLY A 97 1.67 1.20 -17.45
C GLY A 97 2.96 1.94 -17.85
N GLN A 98 4.07 1.20 -17.87
CA GLN A 98 5.36 1.72 -18.38
C GLN A 98 5.53 1.34 -19.86
N TYR A 99 5.60 2.34 -20.75
CA TYR A 99 5.81 2.14 -22.19
C TYR A 99 7.27 1.85 -22.55
N GLN A 100 7.95 0.96 -21.86
CA GLN A 100 9.33 0.62 -22.23
C GLN A 100 9.45 -0.09 -23.59
N SER A 101 8.35 -0.65 -24.09
CA SER A 101 8.34 -1.42 -25.35
C SER A 101 7.92 -0.57 -26.59
N SER A 102 7.32 0.60 -26.44
CA SER A 102 6.74 1.35 -27.57
C SER A 102 7.62 2.45 -28.14
N GLY A 103 8.75 2.79 -27.51
CA GLY A 103 9.67 3.83 -28.01
C GLY A 103 9.06 5.25 -28.07
N LEU A 104 7.92 5.50 -27.43
CA LEU A 104 7.24 6.78 -27.43
C LEU A 104 7.99 7.82 -26.60
N ALA A 105 8.22 9.00 -27.17
CA ALA A 105 8.76 10.16 -26.46
C ALA A 105 7.74 10.66 -25.41
N ILE A 106 8.22 11.29 -24.34
CA ILE A 106 7.40 11.81 -23.23
C ILE A 106 6.25 12.70 -23.76
N ARG A 107 6.52 13.58 -24.75
CA ARG A 107 5.50 14.43 -25.39
C ARG A 107 4.36 13.65 -26.06
N GLN A 108 4.65 12.51 -26.64
CA GLN A 108 3.64 11.67 -27.29
C GLN A 108 2.69 11.03 -26.28
N VAL A 109 3.17 10.69 -25.09
CA VAL A 109 2.35 10.19 -23.99
C VAL A 109 1.38 11.27 -23.49
N GLU A 110 1.85 12.51 -23.32
CA GLU A 110 1.01 13.64 -22.92
C GLU A 110 -0.09 13.93 -23.96
N PHE A 111 0.26 13.84 -25.23
CA PHE A 111 -0.70 14.02 -26.33
C PHE A 111 -1.80 12.96 -26.31
N VAL A 112 -1.43 11.68 -26.14
CA VAL A 112 -2.40 10.58 -26.02
C VAL A 112 -3.30 10.77 -24.81
N LEU A 113 -2.74 11.14 -23.65
CA LEU A 113 -3.51 11.41 -22.43
C LEU A 113 -4.60 12.46 -22.66
N ARG A 114 -4.30 13.51 -23.44
CA ARG A 114 -5.31 14.53 -23.78
C ARG A 114 -6.49 13.95 -24.56
N TRP A 115 -6.22 13.07 -25.53
CA TRP A 115 -7.27 12.40 -26.27
C TRP A 115 -8.08 11.44 -25.41
N ILE A 116 -7.41 10.69 -24.52
CA ILE A 116 -8.08 9.80 -23.57
C ILE A 116 -9.00 10.62 -22.67
N VAL A 117 -8.50 11.69 -22.06
CA VAL A 117 -9.30 12.58 -21.20
C VAL A 117 -10.50 13.14 -21.96
N LYS A 118 -10.31 13.63 -23.20
CA LYS A 118 -11.42 14.13 -24.02
C LYS A 118 -12.47 13.05 -24.30
N TYR A 119 -12.04 11.84 -24.55
CA TYR A 119 -12.97 10.70 -24.71
C TYR A 119 -13.72 10.40 -23.41
N LEU A 120 -13.00 10.29 -22.30
CA LEU A 120 -13.61 10.03 -20.99
C LEU A 120 -14.63 11.12 -20.61
N GLN A 121 -14.31 12.39 -20.85
CA GLN A 121 -15.23 13.52 -20.61
C GLN A 121 -16.48 13.50 -21.49
N SER A 122 -16.47 12.75 -22.59
CA SER A 122 -17.67 12.56 -23.44
C SER A 122 -18.67 11.53 -22.89
N ILE A 123 -18.24 10.74 -21.90
CA ILE A 123 -19.12 9.76 -21.23
C ILE A 123 -19.94 10.51 -20.18
N SER A 124 -21.26 10.41 -20.26
CA SER A 124 -22.17 11.07 -19.33
C SER A 124 -22.15 10.44 -17.94
N GLY A 125 -22.34 11.24 -16.90
CA GLY A 125 -22.49 10.78 -15.51
C GLY A 125 -21.18 10.55 -14.76
N ILE A 126 -20.03 10.77 -15.38
CA ILE A 126 -18.73 10.56 -14.74
C ILE A 126 -17.95 11.86 -14.57
N LYS A 127 -17.02 11.89 -13.60
CA LYS A 127 -16.03 12.96 -13.43
C LYS A 127 -14.64 12.41 -13.65
N VAL A 128 -13.82 13.11 -14.43
CA VAL A 128 -12.49 12.67 -14.84
C VAL A 128 -11.42 13.52 -14.21
N PHE A 129 -10.45 12.87 -13.61
CA PHE A 129 -9.33 13.49 -12.91
C PHE A 129 -8.01 12.90 -13.40
N LYS A 130 -6.96 13.71 -13.46
CA LYS A 130 -5.58 13.26 -13.63
C LYS A 130 -4.94 13.15 -12.23
N ASN A 131 -4.47 11.96 -11.87
CA ASN A 131 -3.84 11.72 -10.56
C ASN A 131 -2.32 11.99 -10.65
N VAL A 132 -1.56 11.04 -11.15
CA VAL A 132 -0.12 11.16 -11.40
C VAL A 132 0.14 11.01 -12.90
N GLU A 133 1.40 11.10 -13.32
CA GLU A 133 1.78 11.24 -14.74
C GLU A 133 0.99 10.37 -15.74
N ARG A 134 0.65 9.12 -15.36
CA ARG A 134 0.02 8.14 -16.26
C ARG A 134 -1.22 7.50 -15.65
N GLU A 135 -1.81 8.13 -14.69
CA GLU A 135 -3.00 7.64 -14.02
C GLU A 135 -4.16 8.62 -14.17
N LEU A 136 -5.27 8.10 -14.63
CA LEU A 136 -6.53 8.80 -14.69
C LEU A 136 -7.49 8.17 -13.69
N VAL A 137 -8.25 9.00 -13.00
CA VAL A 137 -9.28 8.54 -12.07
C VAL A 137 -10.63 9.03 -12.56
N VAL A 138 -11.56 8.10 -12.60
CA VAL A 138 -12.96 8.34 -12.93
C VAL A 138 -13.77 8.13 -11.67
N VAL A 139 -14.58 9.13 -11.29
CA VAL A 139 -15.51 9.03 -10.17
C VAL A 139 -16.93 9.02 -10.70
N CYS A 140 -17.69 8.02 -10.29
CA CYS A 140 -19.08 7.77 -10.67
C CYS A 140 -19.99 7.89 -9.45
N PRO A 141 -21.25 8.31 -9.61
CA PRO A 141 -22.18 8.42 -8.49
C PRO A 141 -22.53 7.06 -7.87
N ASP A 142 -22.46 5.98 -8.64
CA ASP A 142 -22.84 4.63 -8.25
C ASP A 142 -22.11 3.57 -9.08
N GLU A 143 -22.26 2.32 -8.67
CA GLU A 143 -21.68 1.15 -9.34
C GLU A 143 -22.25 0.93 -10.74
N GLU A 144 -23.54 1.16 -10.97
CA GLU A 144 -24.19 0.97 -12.27
C GLU A 144 -23.58 1.90 -13.34
N THR A 145 -23.43 3.18 -12.98
CA THR A 145 -22.77 4.19 -13.83
C THR A 145 -21.31 3.82 -14.09
N LEU A 146 -20.61 3.28 -13.09
CA LEU A 146 -19.23 2.84 -13.22
C LEU A 146 -19.11 1.65 -14.20
N GLU A 147 -19.94 0.62 -14.08
CA GLU A 147 -19.90 -0.54 -14.98
C GLU A 147 -20.17 -0.14 -16.44
N HIS A 148 -21.16 0.72 -16.66
CA HIS A 148 -21.45 1.22 -18.01
C HIS A 148 -20.27 2.06 -18.57
N ALA A 149 -19.65 2.88 -17.73
CA ALA A 149 -18.47 3.64 -18.16
C ALA A 149 -17.27 2.72 -18.44
N LEU A 150 -17.05 1.71 -17.60
CA LEU A 150 -15.97 0.73 -17.74
C LEU A 150 -16.08 -0.06 -19.04
N GLU A 151 -17.27 -0.52 -19.40
CA GLU A 151 -17.52 -1.23 -20.65
C GLU A 151 -17.10 -0.38 -21.86
N LYS A 152 -17.58 0.87 -21.93
CA LYS A 152 -17.21 1.81 -22.99
C LYS A 152 -15.71 2.12 -23.03
N ILE A 153 -15.09 2.26 -21.85
CA ILE A 153 -13.67 2.52 -21.72
C ILE A 153 -12.87 1.33 -22.24
N LYS A 154 -13.20 0.11 -21.84
CA LYS A 154 -12.53 -1.11 -22.30
C LYS A 154 -12.65 -1.27 -23.82
N GLU A 155 -13.85 -1.15 -24.36
CA GLU A 155 -14.11 -1.21 -25.81
C GLU A 155 -13.25 -0.18 -26.57
N ARG A 156 -13.15 1.05 -26.05
CA ARG A 156 -12.33 2.09 -26.70
C ARG A 156 -10.83 1.80 -26.64
N PHE A 157 -10.34 1.17 -25.57
CA PHE A 157 -8.93 0.80 -25.42
C PHE A 157 -8.51 -0.42 -26.24
N GLU A 158 -9.44 -1.23 -26.76
CA GLU A 158 -9.16 -2.27 -27.76
C GLU A 158 -8.69 -1.66 -29.08
N GLY A 159 -9.10 -0.41 -29.38
CA GLY A 159 -8.70 0.32 -30.57
C GLY A 159 -7.43 1.17 -30.35
N ALA A 160 -6.75 1.46 -31.46
CA ALA A 160 -5.58 2.34 -31.44
C ALA A 160 -5.96 3.82 -31.17
N TRP A 161 -5.03 4.55 -30.56
CA TRP A 161 -5.14 5.97 -30.30
C TRP A 161 -4.24 6.75 -31.29
N ASN A 162 -4.79 7.80 -31.88
CA ASN A 162 -4.05 8.68 -32.76
C ASN A 162 -3.06 9.55 -31.97
N ILE A 163 -1.81 9.63 -32.46
CA ILE A 163 -0.74 10.47 -31.92
C ILE A 163 -0.25 11.46 -32.99
N GLU A 164 -1.17 12.07 -33.74
CA GLU A 164 -0.82 13.00 -34.78
C GLU A 164 -0.51 14.40 -34.20
N GLU A 165 0.77 14.78 -34.22
CA GLU A 165 1.27 16.12 -33.91
C GLU A 165 1.98 16.65 -35.15
N ASP A 166 1.56 17.81 -35.66
CA ASP A 166 2.18 18.54 -36.78
C ASP A 166 2.39 17.70 -38.07
N GLY A 167 1.45 16.86 -38.45
CA GLY A 167 1.50 16.09 -39.69
C GLY A 167 2.47 14.91 -39.70
N LYS A 168 3.02 14.53 -38.54
CA LYS A 168 3.75 13.30 -38.32
C LYS A 168 2.86 12.40 -37.43
N GLY A 169 1.98 11.67 -38.08
CA GLY A 169 1.01 10.81 -37.42
C GLY A 169 1.52 9.41 -37.16
N GLY A 170 1.00 8.83 -36.09
CA GLY A 170 1.12 7.44 -35.73
C GLY A 170 -0.08 7.01 -34.91
N THR A 171 -0.20 5.74 -34.67
CA THR A 171 -1.18 5.17 -33.75
C THR A 171 -0.48 4.37 -32.67
N VAL A 172 -1.05 4.36 -31.46
CA VAL A 172 -0.55 3.56 -30.35
C VAL A 172 -1.69 2.75 -29.75
N THR A 173 -1.42 1.50 -29.47
CA THR A 173 -2.32 0.64 -28.68
C THR A 173 -1.84 0.66 -27.23
N LEU A 174 -2.77 0.78 -26.30
CA LEU A 174 -2.52 0.89 -24.90
C LEU A 174 -3.20 -0.26 -24.14
N GLU A 175 -2.49 -0.86 -23.23
CA GLU A 175 -3.01 -1.92 -22.34
C GLU A 175 -3.04 -1.39 -20.90
N PRO A 176 -4.12 -0.71 -20.50
CA PRO A 176 -4.21 -0.16 -19.14
C PRO A 176 -4.54 -1.26 -18.12
N VAL A 177 -4.13 -1.00 -16.88
CA VAL A 177 -4.61 -1.73 -15.72
C VAL A 177 -5.74 -0.92 -15.09
N TYR A 178 -6.86 -1.59 -14.84
CA TYR A 178 -8.05 -1.01 -14.24
C TYR A 178 -8.16 -1.45 -12.79
N LEU A 179 -8.15 -0.50 -11.85
CA LEU A 179 -8.48 -0.76 -10.46
C LEU A 179 -9.84 -0.14 -10.16
N ILE A 180 -10.77 -0.97 -9.74
CA ILE A 180 -12.18 -0.65 -9.58
C ILE A 180 -12.55 -0.73 -8.11
N MET A 181 -13.10 0.34 -7.58
CA MET A 181 -13.72 0.39 -6.26
C MET A 181 -15.21 0.72 -6.44
N PRO A 182 -16.09 -0.29 -6.45
CA PRO A 182 -17.51 -0.10 -6.71
C PRO A 182 -18.24 0.67 -5.62
N ASP A 183 -17.74 0.60 -4.39
CA ASP A 183 -18.32 1.19 -3.20
C ASP A 183 -17.25 1.92 -2.39
N SER A 184 -17.36 3.25 -2.31
CA SER A 184 -16.42 4.07 -1.55
C SER A 184 -16.41 3.77 -0.05
N THR A 185 -17.46 3.13 0.49
CA THR A 185 -17.56 2.81 1.93
C THR A 185 -16.57 1.73 2.38
N VAL A 186 -15.89 1.08 1.46
CA VAL A 186 -14.78 0.15 1.79
C VAL A 186 -13.56 0.89 2.33
N ALA A 187 -13.39 2.15 1.95
CA ALA A 187 -12.37 3.06 2.48
C ALA A 187 -12.96 3.96 3.57
N ARG A 188 -12.13 4.37 4.53
CA ARG A 188 -12.52 5.25 5.66
C ARG A 188 -12.50 6.73 5.29
N GLY A 189 -12.02 7.08 4.10
CA GLY A 189 -11.91 8.44 3.61
C GLY A 189 -11.12 8.53 2.32
N ALA A 190 -11.05 9.74 1.77
CA ALA A 190 -10.46 9.99 0.45
C ALA A 190 -8.99 9.56 0.33
N GLU A 191 -8.19 9.77 1.38
CA GLU A 191 -6.78 9.39 1.39
C GLU A 191 -6.60 7.87 1.35
N GLU A 192 -7.46 7.13 2.05
CA GLU A 192 -7.39 5.66 2.06
C GLU A 192 -7.73 5.07 0.69
N VAL A 193 -8.59 5.71 -0.11
CA VAL A 193 -8.86 5.29 -1.50
C VAL A 193 -7.55 5.22 -2.30
N PHE A 194 -6.70 6.24 -2.23
CA PHE A 194 -5.40 6.25 -2.91
C PHE A 194 -4.44 5.20 -2.35
N HIS A 195 -4.42 5.02 -1.04
CA HIS A 195 -3.60 3.98 -0.40
C HIS A 195 -4.00 2.58 -0.86
N LEU A 196 -5.29 2.30 -0.96
CA LEU A 196 -5.81 1.03 -1.44
C LEU A 196 -5.45 0.79 -2.91
N PHE A 197 -5.66 1.78 -3.78
CA PHE A 197 -5.26 1.66 -5.18
C PHE A 197 -3.77 1.41 -5.33
N LYS A 198 -2.92 2.15 -4.63
CA LYS A 198 -1.47 1.96 -4.66
C LYS A 198 -1.08 0.56 -4.17
N TYR A 199 -1.67 0.11 -3.06
CA TYR A 199 -1.40 -1.21 -2.50
C TYR A 199 -1.77 -2.33 -3.48
N PHE A 200 -3.01 -2.35 -3.96
CA PHE A 200 -3.48 -3.43 -4.84
C PHE A 200 -2.82 -3.41 -6.22
N LYS A 201 -2.43 -2.24 -6.72
CA LYS A 201 -1.62 -2.12 -7.93
C LYS A 201 -0.26 -2.81 -7.77
N VAL A 202 0.46 -2.51 -6.69
CA VAL A 202 1.78 -3.12 -6.40
C VAL A 202 1.66 -4.63 -6.22
N GLU A 203 0.63 -5.11 -5.52
CA GLU A 203 0.40 -6.55 -5.35
C GLU A 203 0.11 -7.23 -6.69
N ASN A 204 -0.69 -6.63 -7.55
CA ASN A 204 -0.98 -7.15 -8.88
C ASN A 204 0.28 -7.20 -9.77
N ASP A 205 1.11 -6.17 -9.72
CA ASP A 205 2.37 -6.11 -10.48
C ASP A 205 3.32 -7.24 -10.07
N LYS A 206 3.35 -7.62 -8.78
CA LYS A 206 4.12 -8.76 -8.28
C LYS A 206 3.58 -10.10 -8.77
N MET A 207 2.26 -10.23 -8.88
CA MET A 207 1.60 -11.48 -9.27
C MET A 207 1.53 -11.67 -10.79
N GLY A 208 1.74 -10.61 -11.57
CA GLY A 208 1.77 -10.64 -13.04
C GLY A 208 0.45 -11.01 -13.68
N LYS A 209 -0.71 -10.64 -13.07
CA LYS A 209 -1.94 -11.33 -13.36
C LYS A 209 -2.96 -10.58 -14.20
N ASP A 210 -3.62 -9.59 -13.69
CA ASP A 210 -4.85 -9.16 -14.33
C ASP A 210 -4.83 -7.67 -14.71
N ASN A 211 -5.37 -7.37 -15.88
CA ASN A 211 -5.59 -5.99 -16.29
C ASN A 211 -6.80 -5.35 -15.60
N THR A 212 -7.53 -6.09 -14.75
CA THR A 212 -8.70 -5.58 -14.05
C THR A 212 -8.73 -6.11 -12.62
N ILE A 213 -8.69 -5.22 -11.65
CA ILE A 213 -8.69 -5.52 -10.21
C ILE A 213 -9.92 -4.87 -9.60
N ARG A 214 -10.80 -5.65 -8.99
CA ARG A 214 -11.99 -5.16 -8.30
C ARG A 214 -11.75 -5.20 -6.80
N ILE A 215 -11.66 -4.04 -6.17
CA ILE A 215 -11.37 -3.88 -4.75
C ILE A 215 -12.69 -3.92 -3.98
N ASP A 216 -12.94 -5.02 -3.28
CA ASP A 216 -14.12 -5.24 -2.46
C ASP A 216 -13.81 -5.15 -0.95
N ARG A 217 -14.85 -5.32 -0.14
CA ARG A 217 -14.74 -5.28 1.34
C ARG A 217 -13.89 -6.40 1.90
N GLU A 218 -13.89 -7.57 1.28
CA GLU A 218 -13.15 -8.72 1.76
C GLU A 218 -11.65 -8.50 1.55
N MET A 219 -11.24 -8.08 0.37
CA MET A 219 -9.84 -7.73 0.07
C MET A 219 -9.29 -6.63 1.00
N VAL A 220 -10.10 -5.59 1.28
CA VAL A 220 -9.69 -4.51 2.18
C VAL A 220 -9.60 -5.01 3.63
N ARG A 221 -10.51 -5.88 4.06
CA ARG A 221 -10.46 -6.51 5.38
C ARG A 221 -9.20 -7.38 5.52
N GLU A 222 -8.94 -8.26 4.57
CA GLU A 222 -7.74 -9.11 4.58
C GLU A 222 -6.44 -8.29 4.64
N LYS A 223 -6.39 -7.19 3.89
CA LYS A 223 -5.25 -6.25 3.94
C LYS A 223 -5.09 -5.68 5.35
N ARG A 224 -6.17 -5.20 5.98
CA ARG A 224 -6.14 -4.63 7.34
C ARG A 224 -5.76 -5.69 8.38
N ASP A 225 -6.35 -6.87 8.31
CA ASP A 225 -6.03 -7.99 9.19
C ASP A 225 -4.54 -8.38 9.10
N ARG A 226 -3.96 -8.31 7.90
CA ARG A 226 -2.53 -8.53 7.67
C ARG A 226 -1.67 -7.43 8.28
N GLU A 227 -2.04 -6.17 8.12
CA GLU A 227 -1.33 -5.03 8.71
C GLU A 227 -1.37 -5.09 10.24
N ASP A 228 -2.53 -5.32 10.82
CA ASP A 228 -2.70 -5.50 12.27
C ASP A 228 -1.84 -6.66 12.80
N MET A 229 -1.79 -7.79 12.06
CA MET A 229 -0.96 -8.92 12.44
C MET A 229 0.53 -8.59 12.34
N GLN A 230 0.95 -7.87 11.31
CA GLN A 230 2.33 -7.41 11.16
C GLN A 230 2.76 -6.52 12.34
N GLU A 231 1.92 -5.58 12.74
CA GLU A 231 2.17 -4.72 13.91
C GLU A 231 2.28 -5.53 15.20
N ARG A 232 1.40 -6.52 15.41
CA ARG A 232 1.47 -7.44 16.55
C ARG A 232 2.77 -8.24 16.60
N ILE A 233 3.25 -8.74 15.46
CA ILE A 233 4.52 -9.46 15.37
C ILE A 233 5.67 -8.53 15.74
N LEU A 234 5.72 -7.32 15.19
CA LEU A 234 6.76 -6.33 15.47
C LEU A 234 6.78 -5.92 16.95
N ALA A 235 5.62 -5.68 17.53
CA ALA A 235 5.49 -5.39 18.96
C ALA A 235 5.98 -6.56 19.82
N ALA A 236 5.60 -7.80 19.47
CA ALA A 236 6.03 -8.98 20.19
C ALA A 236 7.54 -9.22 20.12
N LEU A 237 8.17 -8.94 18.98
CA LEU A 237 9.64 -8.98 18.82
C LEU A 237 10.33 -7.92 19.65
N THR A 238 9.78 -6.71 19.71
CA THR A 238 10.39 -5.56 20.42
C THR A 238 10.25 -5.70 21.94
N GLU A 239 9.13 -6.24 22.40
CA GLU A 239 8.76 -6.37 23.83
C GLU A 239 9.11 -7.73 24.44
N ASP A 240 9.89 -8.56 23.71
CA ASP A 240 10.29 -9.91 24.13
C ASP A 240 9.11 -10.84 24.48
N ARG A 241 7.99 -10.69 23.74
CA ARG A 241 6.76 -11.51 23.90
C ARG A 241 6.71 -12.73 22.99
N ILE A 242 7.83 -13.06 22.35
CA ILE A 242 8.00 -14.31 21.60
C ILE A 242 8.36 -15.41 22.61
N GLU A 243 7.60 -16.47 22.64
CA GLU A 243 7.85 -17.65 23.49
C GLU A 243 8.12 -18.87 22.62
N VAL A 244 8.95 -19.77 23.13
CA VAL A 244 9.22 -21.06 22.50
C VAL A 244 8.67 -22.15 23.40
N PHE A 245 7.75 -22.94 22.86
CA PHE A 245 7.21 -24.13 23.50
C PHE A 245 7.92 -25.34 22.91
N TYR A 246 8.16 -26.35 23.73
CA TYR A 246 8.85 -27.55 23.32
C TYR A 246 7.91 -28.72 23.35
N GLN A 247 7.77 -29.41 22.21
CA GLN A 247 7.05 -30.68 22.12
C GLN A 247 8.06 -31.82 22.14
N PRO A 248 8.11 -32.61 23.24
CA PRO A 248 9.10 -33.65 23.38
C PRO A 248 8.83 -34.81 22.42
N ILE A 249 9.91 -35.35 21.82
CA ILE A 249 9.88 -36.47 20.89
C ILE A 249 10.48 -37.69 21.54
N TYR A 250 9.68 -38.77 21.62
CA TYR A 250 10.04 -40.02 22.27
C TYR A 250 10.69 -41.00 21.31
N SER A 251 11.90 -41.48 21.65
CA SER A 251 12.58 -42.53 20.90
C SER A 251 12.11 -43.91 21.39
N THR A 252 11.40 -44.62 20.53
CA THR A 252 10.98 -46.02 20.83
C THR A 252 12.17 -46.97 20.97
N LYS A 253 13.30 -46.66 20.30
CA LYS A 253 14.54 -47.42 20.37
C LYS A 253 15.29 -47.18 21.68
N LYS A 254 15.46 -45.92 22.07
CA LYS A 254 16.17 -45.55 23.33
C LYS A 254 15.27 -45.60 24.57
N LYS A 255 13.94 -45.68 24.38
CA LYS A 255 12.91 -45.67 25.42
C LYS A 255 12.94 -44.44 26.34
N CYS A 256 13.33 -43.31 25.79
CA CYS A 256 13.36 -42.00 26.46
C CYS A 256 13.04 -40.86 25.48
N PHE A 257 12.81 -39.65 25.97
CA PHE A 257 12.75 -38.47 25.17
C PHE A 257 14.17 -38.11 24.75
N VAL A 258 14.38 -37.88 23.44
CA VAL A 258 15.71 -37.62 22.85
C VAL A 258 15.82 -36.24 22.23
N SER A 259 14.75 -35.73 21.72
CA SER A 259 14.66 -34.39 21.08
C SER A 259 13.35 -33.70 21.47
N ALA A 260 13.24 -32.46 21.09
CA ALA A 260 12.01 -31.72 21.18
C ALA A 260 11.89 -30.77 19.98
N GLU A 261 10.69 -30.59 19.48
CA GLU A 261 10.38 -29.61 18.46
C GLU A 261 10.14 -28.25 19.12
N ALA A 262 10.80 -27.20 18.59
CA ALA A 262 10.65 -25.82 19.03
C ALA A 262 9.49 -25.15 18.31
N LEU A 263 8.45 -24.85 19.04
CA LEU A 263 7.20 -24.30 18.55
C LEU A 263 7.03 -22.86 19.00
N VAL A 264 7.25 -21.92 18.09
CA VAL A 264 7.11 -20.47 18.37
C VAL A 264 5.66 -20.10 18.72
N ARG A 265 5.51 -19.22 19.70
CA ARG A 265 4.23 -18.65 20.16
C ARG A 265 4.40 -17.15 20.38
N ILE A 266 3.34 -16.40 20.23
CA ILE A 266 3.30 -14.99 20.63
C ILE A 266 2.39 -14.85 21.84
N ARG A 267 2.91 -14.28 22.92
CA ARG A 267 2.08 -13.90 24.07
C ARG A 267 1.47 -12.54 23.82
N CYS A 268 0.14 -12.49 23.77
CA CYS A 268 -0.62 -11.27 23.61
C CYS A 268 -0.61 -10.45 24.92
N GLU A 269 -0.95 -9.17 24.85
CA GLU A 269 -1.03 -8.27 26.01
C GLU A 269 -2.06 -8.72 27.06
N ASP A 270 -3.13 -9.37 26.62
CA ASP A 270 -4.16 -9.95 27.48
C ASP A 270 -3.74 -11.30 28.14
N GLY A 271 -2.50 -11.74 27.89
CA GLY A 271 -1.95 -13.00 28.38
C GLY A 271 -2.33 -14.24 27.55
N SER A 272 -3.15 -14.09 26.51
CA SER A 272 -3.48 -15.21 25.61
C SER A 272 -2.29 -15.59 24.72
N ILE A 273 -2.34 -16.81 24.18
CA ILE A 273 -1.31 -17.33 23.27
C ILE A 273 -1.85 -17.31 21.85
N LEU A 274 -1.14 -16.61 20.97
CA LEU A 274 -1.40 -16.61 19.53
C LEU A 274 -0.69 -17.81 18.88
N PRO A 275 -1.43 -18.72 18.21
CA PRO A 275 -0.84 -19.89 17.57
C PRO A 275 -0.13 -19.53 16.26
N PRO A 276 0.92 -20.31 15.85
CA PRO A 276 1.77 -20.01 14.70
C PRO A 276 1.00 -19.93 13.37
N GLY A 277 -0.02 -20.76 13.17
CA GLY A 277 -0.83 -20.73 11.95
C GLY A 277 -1.51 -19.40 11.64
N LYS A 278 -1.65 -18.49 12.64
CA LYS A 278 -2.21 -17.16 12.44
C LYS A 278 -1.17 -16.10 12.02
N PHE A 279 0.08 -16.21 12.48
CA PHE A 279 1.08 -15.18 12.28
C PHE A 279 2.24 -15.59 11.36
N ILE A 280 2.58 -16.88 11.26
CA ILE A 280 3.67 -17.35 10.38
C ILE A 280 3.44 -16.94 8.92
N PRO A 281 2.23 -17.14 8.31
CA PRO A 281 2.01 -16.72 6.93
C PRO A 281 2.24 -15.22 6.70
N VAL A 282 1.86 -14.38 7.67
CA VAL A 282 2.09 -12.93 7.61
C VAL A 282 3.58 -12.61 7.78
N ALA A 283 4.27 -13.28 8.71
CA ALA A 283 5.70 -13.11 8.92
C ALA A 283 6.52 -13.49 7.66
N GLU A 284 6.13 -14.54 6.94
CA GLU A 284 6.75 -14.93 5.67
C GLU A 284 6.54 -13.87 4.59
N GLN A 285 5.31 -13.38 4.41
CA GLN A 285 4.97 -12.37 3.40
C GLN A 285 5.67 -11.03 3.66
N THR A 286 5.84 -10.65 4.92
CA THR A 286 6.46 -9.39 5.35
C THR A 286 7.96 -9.46 5.58
N GLY A 287 8.57 -10.67 5.52
CA GLY A 287 9.98 -10.90 5.79
C GLY A 287 10.34 -10.96 7.28
N LEU A 288 9.38 -10.81 8.18
CA LEU A 288 9.59 -10.88 9.63
C LEU A 288 9.94 -12.29 10.12
N ILE A 289 9.72 -13.31 9.28
CA ILE A 289 10.03 -14.71 9.59
C ILE A 289 11.51 -14.90 9.92
N SER A 290 12.42 -14.13 9.31
CA SER A 290 13.85 -14.20 9.63
C SER A 290 14.13 -13.75 11.07
N GLN A 291 13.54 -12.64 11.51
CA GLN A 291 13.70 -12.13 12.88
C GLN A 291 13.07 -13.07 13.91
N LEU A 292 11.92 -13.67 13.59
CA LEU A 292 11.30 -14.69 14.43
C LEU A 292 12.20 -15.92 14.57
N GLY A 293 12.77 -16.41 13.47
CA GLY A 293 13.71 -17.54 13.50
C GLY A 293 14.95 -17.23 14.33
N GLU A 294 15.54 -16.05 14.19
CA GLU A 294 16.66 -15.61 15.04
C GLU A 294 16.27 -15.61 16.53
N THR A 295 15.09 -15.10 16.87
CA THR A 295 14.62 -15.05 18.25
C THR A 295 14.43 -16.45 18.84
N VAL A 296 13.88 -17.41 18.05
CA VAL A 296 13.78 -18.82 18.45
C VAL A 296 15.16 -19.38 18.78
N PHE A 297 16.13 -19.20 17.90
CA PHE A 297 17.50 -19.65 18.11
C PHE A 297 18.16 -19.08 19.37
N ILE A 298 17.92 -17.79 19.65
CA ILE A 298 18.48 -17.13 20.84
C ILE A 298 17.89 -17.69 22.13
N LYS A 299 16.63 -18.09 22.13
CA LYS A 299 15.92 -18.62 23.30
C LYS A 299 16.25 -20.09 23.59
N GLU A 300 16.92 -20.79 22.68
CA GLU A 300 17.28 -22.20 22.80
C GLU A 300 18.56 -22.42 23.64
N GLN A 301 18.65 -21.85 24.80
CA GLN A 301 19.83 -22.01 25.66
C GLN A 301 19.75 -23.32 26.50
N ASN A 302 20.55 -24.31 26.10
CA ASN A 302 20.90 -25.49 26.89
C ASN A 302 19.81 -26.55 27.14
N PRO A 303 19.28 -27.24 26.09
CA PRO A 303 18.33 -28.38 26.27
C PRO A 303 18.99 -29.60 26.94
N ARG A 304 20.31 -29.73 26.99
CA ARG A 304 21.02 -30.87 27.66
C ARG A 304 20.71 -30.99 29.13
N GLN A 305 20.39 -29.89 29.83
CA GLN A 305 19.98 -29.95 31.25
C GLN A 305 18.69 -30.74 31.46
N TYR A 306 17.88 -30.96 30.42
CA TYR A 306 16.65 -31.74 30.43
C TYR A 306 16.83 -33.14 29.83
N GLY A 307 18.06 -33.55 29.52
CA GLY A 307 18.35 -34.82 28.85
C GLY A 307 18.02 -34.89 27.38
N ILE A 308 17.79 -33.73 26.73
CA ILE A 308 17.50 -33.58 25.30
C ILE A 308 18.81 -33.50 24.52
N GLU A 309 18.94 -34.30 23.45
CA GLU A 309 20.17 -34.38 22.65
C GLU A 309 20.22 -33.23 21.63
N TYR A 310 19.07 -32.91 21.01
CA TYR A 310 18.94 -31.83 20.03
C TYR A 310 17.52 -31.27 19.99
N ILE A 311 17.40 -30.07 19.45
CA ILE A 311 16.11 -29.37 19.23
C ILE A 311 15.85 -29.29 17.73
N GLU A 312 14.62 -29.57 17.34
CA GLU A 312 14.11 -29.43 15.98
C GLU A 312 13.50 -28.06 15.80
N VAL A 313 13.95 -27.34 14.76
CA VAL A 313 13.53 -25.97 14.46
C VAL A 313 13.03 -25.91 13.01
N ASN A 314 11.79 -25.51 12.86
CA ASN A 314 11.17 -25.37 11.54
C ASN A 314 11.75 -24.20 10.74
N LEU A 315 12.16 -24.49 9.49
CA LEU A 315 12.55 -23.49 8.50
C LEU A 315 11.43 -23.25 7.50
N SER A 316 11.03 -22.00 7.37
CA SER A 316 10.04 -21.63 6.34
C SER A 316 10.64 -21.66 4.94
N VAL A 317 9.77 -21.79 3.93
CA VAL A 317 10.14 -21.72 2.51
C VAL A 317 10.92 -20.44 2.20
N ARG A 318 10.47 -19.30 2.72
CA ARG A 318 11.13 -18.00 2.52
C ARG A 318 12.52 -17.93 3.11
N GLN A 319 12.74 -18.53 4.27
CA GLN A 319 14.09 -18.62 4.85
C GLN A 319 15.00 -19.49 3.98
N CYS A 320 14.48 -20.60 3.45
CA CYS A 320 15.23 -21.50 2.56
C CYS A 320 15.66 -20.82 1.25
N GLU A 321 14.93 -19.83 0.75
CA GLU A 321 15.26 -19.02 -0.43
C GLU A 321 16.35 -17.95 -0.15
N THR A 322 16.70 -17.71 1.11
CA THR A 322 17.65 -16.66 1.49
C THR A 322 19.09 -17.11 1.27
N ARG A 323 19.86 -16.38 0.46
CA ARG A 323 21.26 -16.73 0.15
C ARG A 323 22.18 -16.71 1.37
N ASP A 324 21.94 -15.76 2.29
CA ASP A 324 22.78 -15.57 3.48
C ASP A 324 22.29 -16.36 4.71
N LEU A 325 21.36 -17.31 4.54
CA LEU A 325 20.80 -18.12 5.63
C LEU A 325 21.91 -18.73 6.50
N ALA A 326 22.83 -19.47 5.90
CA ALA A 326 23.91 -20.14 6.64
C ALA A 326 24.78 -19.15 7.39
N LYS A 327 25.11 -18.01 6.78
CA LYS A 327 25.91 -16.95 7.42
C LYS A 327 25.21 -16.38 8.64
N THR A 328 23.93 -16.07 8.53
CA THR A 328 23.11 -15.55 9.63
C THR A 328 23.08 -16.53 10.79
N TYR A 329 22.76 -17.78 10.53
CA TYR A 329 22.68 -18.80 11.60
C TYR A 329 24.06 -19.07 12.24
N ILE A 330 25.15 -19.10 11.50
CA ILE A 330 26.50 -19.23 12.06
C ILE A 330 26.84 -18.05 12.97
N GLN A 331 26.50 -16.82 12.58
CA GLN A 331 26.72 -15.65 13.43
C GLN A 331 25.93 -15.74 14.76
N ILE A 332 24.67 -16.22 14.72
CA ILE A 332 23.86 -16.42 15.91
C ILE A 332 24.48 -17.51 16.81
N ILE A 333 24.81 -18.68 16.23
CA ILE A 333 25.46 -19.78 16.95
C ILE A 333 26.73 -19.30 17.66
N GLN A 334 27.58 -18.55 16.96
CA GLN A 334 28.82 -18.02 17.53
C GLN A 334 28.55 -16.95 18.61
N LYS A 335 27.62 -16.04 18.37
CA LYS A 335 27.30 -14.94 19.28
C LYS A 335 26.71 -15.43 20.60
N TYR A 336 25.88 -16.44 20.56
CA TYR A 336 25.17 -16.95 21.74
C TYR A 336 25.78 -18.23 22.30
N GLY A 337 26.84 -18.76 21.69
CA GLY A 337 27.55 -19.96 22.17
C GLY A 337 26.72 -21.23 22.10
N VAL A 338 25.79 -21.31 21.14
CA VAL A 338 24.95 -22.50 20.93
C VAL A 338 25.80 -23.63 20.34
N ASP A 339 25.67 -24.86 20.84
CA ASP A 339 26.35 -26.03 20.27
C ASP A 339 25.62 -26.42 18.97
N PRO A 340 26.25 -26.32 17.77
CA PRO A 340 25.60 -26.64 16.49
C PRO A 340 25.08 -28.07 16.42
N ALA A 341 25.67 -29.00 17.13
CA ALA A 341 25.25 -30.42 17.18
C ALA A 341 23.88 -30.60 17.89
N MET A 342 23.43 -29.59 18.61
CA MET A 342 22.14 -29.59 19.26
C MET A 342 21.01 -29.03 18.40
N ILE A 343 21.29 -28.65 17.16
CA ILE A 343 20.33 -28.03 16.27
C ILE A 343 20.02 -29.01 15.13
N ASN A 344 18.74 -29.29 14.93
CA ASN A 344 18.21 -29.96 13.75
C ASN A 344 17.22 -29.02 13.05
N LEU A 345 17.50 -28.66 11.81
CA LEU A 345 16.62 -27.79 11.03
C LEU A 345 15.65 -28.63 10.21
N GLU A 346 14.37 -28.41 10.44
CA GLU A 346 13.29 -29.10 9.72
C GLU A 346 12.85 -28.31 8.49
N ILE A 347 12.79 -29.00 7.36
CA ILE A 347 12.46 -28.44 6.06
C ILE A 347 11.27 -29.19 5.51
N THR A 348 10.26 -28.49 5.03
CA THR A 348 9.13 -29.12 4.34
C THR A 348 9.53 -29.58 2.94
N GLU A 349 8.84 -30.58 2.39
CA GLU A 349 9.06 -31.06 1.02
C GLU A 349 8.95 -29.92 -0.02
N THR A 350 7.94 -29.03 0.14
CA THR A 350 7.73 -27.86 -0.72
C THR A 350 8.95 -26.92 -0.71
N ALA A 351 9.54 -26.65 0.44
CA ALA A 351 10.74 -25.80 0.56
C ALA A 351 11.93 -26.43 -0.17
N SER A 352 12.09 -27.76 -0.07
CA SER A 352 13.18 -28.49 -0.71
C SER A 352 13.11 -28.45 -2.25
N ILE A 353 11.91 -28.34 -2.82
CA ILE A 353 11.70 -28.28 -4.28
C ILE A 353 11.94 -26.84 -4.80
N LEU A 354 11.32 -25.85 -4.16
CA LEU A 354 11.30 -24.46 -4.64
C LEU A 354 12.67 -23.76 -4.52
N ALA A 355 13.37 -23.98 -3.40
CA ALA A 355 14.65 -23.31 -3.09
C ALA A 355 15.89 -24.19 -3.33
N ARG A 356 15.79 -25.31 -4.04
CA ARG A 356 16.73 -26.42 -4.07
C ARG A 356 18.22 -26.03 -4.16
N LYS A 357 18.60 -25.14 -5.07
CA LYS A 357 20.00 -24.75 -5.26
C LYS A 357 20.55 -23.95 -4.09
N ILE A 358 19.86 -22.90 -3.70
CA ILE A 358 20.25 -22.00 -2.59
C ILE A 358 20.24 -22.77 -1.28
N LEU A 359 19.19 -23.56 -1.06
CA LEU A 359 19.04 -24.37 0.13
C LEU A 359 20.19 -25.39 0.30
N VAL A 360 20.52 -26.14 -0.75
CA VAL A 360 21.63 -27.13 -0.72
C VAL A 360 22.96 -26.46 -0.41
N GLU A 361 23.27 -25.30 -0.98
CA GLU A 361 24.47 -24.53 -0.69
C GLU A 361 24.53 -24.15 0.80
N ASN A 362 23.45 -23.60 1.35
CA ASN A 362 23.32 -23.22 2.76
C ASN A 362 23.43 -24.46 3.69
N MET A 363 22.73 -25.56 3.35
CA MET A 363 22.81 -26.82 4.10
C MET A 363 24.23 -27.36 4.20
N GLN A 364 24.97 -27.39 3.08
CA GLN A 364 26.37 -27.87 3.09
C GLN A 364 27.24 -27.04 4.02
N ILE A 365 27.05 -25.74 4.08
CA ILE A 365 27.78 -24.85 4.98
C ILE A 365 27.42 -25.14 6.45
N LEU A 366 26.13 -25.26 6.78
CA LEU A 366 25.64 -25.49 8.14
C LEU A 366 26.01 -26.89 8.65
N ILE A 367 25.92 -27.94 7.80
CA ILE A 367 26.36 -29.33 8.13
C ILE A 367 27.83 -29.36 8.50
N ARG A 368 28.71 -28.62 7.80
CA ARG A 368 30.12 -28.51 8.16
C ARG A 368 30.37 -27.89 9.52
N GLN A 369 29.42 -27.11 10.02
CA GLN A 369 29.45 -26.53 11.38
C GLN A 369 28.86 -27.47 12.43
N GLY A 370 28.26 -28.58 12.04
CA GLY A 370 27.66 -29.57 12.95
C GLY A 370 26.13 -29.53 13.06
N VAL A 371 25.46 -28.65 12.35
CA VAL A 371 23.98 -28.57 12.31
C VAL A 371 23.45 -29.77 11.50
N SER A 372 22.36 -30.40 11.98
CA SER A 372 21.68 -31.47 11.26
C SER A 372 20.40 -30.94 10.56
N PHE A 373 19.86 -31.74 9.64
CA PHE A 373 18.65 -31.44 8.89
C PHE A 373 17.71 -32.64 8.85
N SER A 374 16.42 -32.40 8.94
CA SER A 374 15.37 -33.37 8.72
C SER A 374 14.36 -32.86 7.69
N LEU A 375 13.65 -33.78 7.06
CA LEU A 375 12.57 -33.49 6.14
C LEU A 375 11.25 -33.78 6.84
N ASP A 376 10.41 -32.75 6.93
CA ASP A 376 9.06 -32.85 7.51
C ASP A 376 7.99 -32.95 6.42
N ASP A 377 6.79 -33.41 6.80
CA ASP A 377 5.63 -33.57 5.90
C ASP A 377 5.87 -34.45 4.66
N PHE A 378 6.76 -35.44 4.74
CA PHE A 378 7.09 -36.31 3.62
C PHE A 378 5.91 -37.18 3.19
N GLY A 379 5.43 -36.95 1.95
CA GLY A 379 4.39 -37.77 1.32
C GLY A 379 2.94 -37.28 1.55
N ASN A 380 2.76 -36.04 1.94
CA ASN A 380 1.44 -35.36 2.02
C ASN A 380 1.09 -34.60 0.74
#